data_83f156e96591abe5108b7a7433e491c4
#
_entry.id   83f156e96591abe5108b7a7433e491c4
#
_cell.length_a   1.000
_cell.length_b   1.000
_cell.length_c   1.000
_cell.angle_alpha   90.00
_cell.angle_beta   90.00
_cell.angle_gamma   90.00
#
_symmetry.space_group_name_H-M   'P 1'
#
loop_
_entity.id
_entity.type
_entity.pdbx_description
1 polymer ?
#
loop_
_entity_poly.entity_id
_entity_poly.type
_entity_poly.pdbx_seq_one_letter_code
_entity_poly.pdbx_strand_id
1 'polypeptide(L)'
;MAYLYLIAAVVIMFLVMQNRSKAFNTSVKRLVKQSAQYAITAQQDGSPVLATVHSNYAVAYLYALMDIATDNQIHRLTGIDVSKFRQHVMNVQDMVTRRTLEKVPDFAGDVDMYLAQIGGGTTK
;
A
#
# COMPACT_ATOMS: atom_id res chain seq x y z
N MET A 1 -38.59 20.40 22.45
CA MET A 1 -38.05 20.73 21.11
C MET A 1 -36.53 20.63 21.04
N ALA A 2 -35.79 21.24 21.94
CA ALA A 2 -34.31 21.16 21.96
C ALA A 2 -33.77 19.71 22.04
N TYR A 3 -34.40 18.85 22.79
CA TYR A 3 -34.04 17.44 22.93
C TYR A 3 -34.18 16.64 21.64
N LEU A 4 -35.15 16.94 20.79
CA LEU A 4 -35.33 16.27 19.49
C LEU A 4 -34.19 16.61 18.53
N TYR A 5 -33.74 17.86 18.50
CA TYR A 5 -32.59 18.27 17.68
C TYR A 5 -31.29 17.64 18.18
N LEU A 6 -31.14 17.52 19.49
CA LEU A 6 -29.94 16.87 20.09
C LEU A 6 -29.92 15.37 19.76
N ILE A 7 -31.04 14.68 19.86
CA ILE A 7 -31.14 13.27 19.48
C ILE A 7 -30.87 13.10 17.99
N ALA A 8 -31.47 13.94 17.15
CA ALA A 8 -31.20 13.90 15.69
C ALA A 8 -29.75 14.12 15.37
N ALA A 9 -29.07 15.07 16.01
CA ALA A 9 -27.65 15.33 15.83
C ALA A 9 -26.78 14.14 16.24
N VAL A 10 -27.10 13.49 17.37
CA VAL A 10 -26.38 12.28 17.83
C VAL A 10 -26.57 11.13 16.85
N VAL A 11 -27.77 10.91 16.35
CA VAL A 11 -28.08 9.86 15.37
C VAL A 11 -27.31 10.12 14.05
N ILE A 12 -27.33 11.35 13.56
CA ILE A 12 -26.60 11.73 12.33
C ILE A 12 -25.11 11.52 12.53
N MET A 13 -24.56 11.96 13.66
CA MET A 13 -23.14 11.77 13.98
C MET A 13 -22.77 10.29 14.03
N PHE A 14 -23.61 9.45 14.65
CA PHE A 14 -23.40 8.01 14.71
C PHE A 14 -23.42 7.36 13.31
N LEU A 15 -24.37 7.74 12.45
CA LEU A 15 -24.44 7.25 11.07
C LEU A 15 -23.23 7.65 10.24
N VAL A 16 -22.76 8.89 10.39
CA VAL A 16 -21.54 9.38 9.71
C VAL A 16 -20.32 8.61 10.19
N MET A 17 -20.19 8.37 11.50
CA MET A 17 -19.08 7.59 12.05
C MET A 17 -19.10 6.13 11.56
N GLN A 18 -20.26 5.49 11.52
CA GLN A 18 -20.41 4.14 10.97
C GLN A 18 -20.01 4.09 9.49
N ASN A 19 -20.44 5.06 8.69
CA ASN A 19 -20.12 5.11 7.27
C ASN A 19 -18.60 5.29 7.03
N ARG A 20 -17.97 6.16 7.81
CA ARG A 20 -16.49 6.35 7.77
C ARG A 20 -15.75 5.06 8.17
N SER A 21 -16.21 4.37 9.20
CA SER A 21 -15.63 3.10 9.64
C SER A 21 -15.73 2.02 8.57
N LYS A 22 -16.87 1.89 7.90
CA LYS A 22 -17.07 0.95 6.78
C LYS A 22 -16.16 1.28 5.60
N ALA A 23 -16.04 2.56 5.23
CA ALA A 23 -15.19 3.02 4.15
C ALA A 23 -13.71 2.71 4.46
N PHE A 24 -13.26 2.97 5.69
CA PHE A 24 -11.92 2.65 6.15
C PHE A 24 -11.63 1.14 6.08
N ASN A 25 -12.52 0.32 6.61
CA ASN A 25 -12.36 -1.14 6.59
C ASN A 25 -12.29 -1.69 5.16
N THR A 26 -13.13 -1.18 4.27
CA THR A 26 -13.12 -1.54 2.85
C THR A 26 -11.81 -1.14 2.19
N SER A 27 -11.30 0.06 2.48
CA SER A 27 -10.03 0.56 1.93
C SER A 27 -8.85 -0.29 2.39
N VAL A 28 -8.78 -0.63 3.67
CA VAL A 28 -7.72 -1.50 4.22
C VAL A 28 -7.71 -2.87 3.53
N LYS A 29 -8.86 -3.52 3.45
CA LYS A 29 -8.98 -4.83 2.77
C LYS A 29 -8.61 -4.76 1.30
N ARG A 30 -9.00 -3.69 0.62
CA ARG A 30 -8.71 -3.46 -0.79
C ARG A 30 -7.20 -3.29 -1.03
N LEU A 31 -6.53 -2.47 -0.21
CA LEU A 31 -5.10 -2.22 -0.35
C LEU A 31 -4.26 -3.49 -0.09
N VAL A 32 -4.62 -4.30 0.90
CA VAL A 32 -3.99 -5.60 1.13
C VAL A 32 -4.15 -6.49 -0.09
N LYS A 33 -5.36 -6.61 -0.61
CA LYS A 33 -5.66 -7.45 -1.77
C LYS A 33 -4.90 -6.99 -3.01
N GLN A 34 -4.90 -5.69 -3.31
CA GLN A 34 -4.20 -5.13 -4.46
C GLN A 34 -2.69 -5.34 -4.36
N SER A 35 -2.09 -5.08 -3.19
CA SER A 35 -0.67 -5.34 -2.98
C SER A 35 -0.31 -6.80 -3.23
N ALA A 36 -1.07 -7.73 -2.67
CA ALA A 36 -0.86 -9.17 -2.87
C ALA A 36 -1.02 -9.59 -4.34
N GLN A 37 -2.05 -9.10 -5.02
CA GLN A 37 -2.32 -9.43 -6.42
C GLN A 37 -1.20 -8.94 -7.35
N TYR A 38 -0.70 -7.72 -7.17
CA TYR A 38 0.42 -7.21 -7.96
C TYR A 38 1.72 -7.95 -7.65
N ALA A 39 1.96 -8.35 -6.42
CA ALA A 39 3.12 -9.18 -6.06
C ALA A 39 3.08 -10.54 -6.78
N ILE A 40 1.93 -11.20 -6.82
CA ILE A 40 1.73 -12.46 -7.54
C ILE A 40 1.93 -12.25 -9.05
N THR A 41 1.33 -11.22 -9.62
CA THR A 41 1.48 -10.88 -11.03
C THR A 41 2.94 -10.65 -11.40
N ALA A 42 3.68 -9.92 -10.58
CA ALA A 42 5.11 -9.70 -10.78
C ALA A 42 5.93 -10.99 -10.80
N GLN A 43 5.59 -11.97 -9.97
CA GLN A 43 6.27 -13.28 -9.97
C GLN A 43 5.99 -14.10 -11.23
N GLN A 44 4.83 -13.90 -11.87
CA GLN A 44 4.38 -14.64 -13.03
C GLN A 44 4.71 -13.97 -14.37
N ASP A 45 5.10 -12.68 -14.36
CA ASP A 45 5.43 -11.96 -15.58
C ASP A 45 6.65 -12.55 -16.29
N GLY A 46 6.50 -12.79 -17.58
CA GLY A 46 7.60 -13.22 -18.45
C GLY A 46 8.55 -12.08 -18.85
N SER A 47 8.05 -10.84 -18.85
CA SER A 47 8.84 -9.65 -19.15
C SER A 47 9.45 -9.06 -17.88
N PRO A 48 10.79 -8.87 -17.81
CA PRO A 48 11.43 -8.23 -16.65
C PRO A 48 10.93 -6.81 -16.38
N VAL A 49 10.61 -6.06 -17.42
CA VAL A 49 10.10 -4.68 -17.30
C VAL A 49 8.72 -4.67 -16.66
N LEU A 50 7.79 -5.51 -17.15
CA LEU A 50 6.45 -5.62 -16.58
C LEU A 50 6.49 -6.15 -15.14
N ALA A 51 7.35 -7.13 -14.87
CA ALA A 51 7.54 -7.64 -13.52
C ALA A 51 8.01 -6.54 -12.55
N THR A 52 8.92 -5.69 -12.98
CA THR A 52 9.38 -4.52 -12.19
C THR A 52 8.25 -3.55 -11.93
N VAL A 53 7.46 -3.19 -12.94
CA VAL A 53 6.30 -2.29 -12.80
C VAL A 53 5.30 -2.86 -11.81
N HIS A 54 4.93 -4.12 -11.95
CA HIS A 54 3.95 -4.75 -11.06
C HIS A 54 4.47 -4.92 -9.63
N SER A 55 5.74 -5.26 -9.44
CA SER A 55 6.33 -5.33 -8.10
C SER A 55 6.37 -3.97 -7.41
N ASN A 56 6.61 -2.90 -8.15
CA ASN A 56 6.56 -1.54 -7.62
C ASN A 56 5.13 -1.12 -7.25
N TYR A 57 4.12 -1.52 -8.02
CA TYR A 57 2.73 -1.31 -7.63
C TYR A 57 2.39 -2.07 -6.34
N ALA A 58 2.84 -3.30 -6.19
CA ALA A 58 2.63 -4.07 -4.95
C ALA A 58 3.18 -3.32 -3.73
N VAL A 59 4.39 -2.80 -3.82
CA VAL A 59 5.03 -2.03 -2.74
C VAL A 59 4.34 -0.68 -2.51
N ALA A 60 3.89 -0.01 -3.57
CA ALA A 60 3.15 1.26 -3.45
C ALA A 60 1.82 1.07 -2.68
N TYR A 61 1.08 0.02 -2.98
CA TYR A 61 -0.14 -0.33 -2.24
C TYR A 61 0.16 -0.71 -0.78
N LEU A 62 1.26 -1.40 -0.53
CA LEU A 62 1.72 -1.70 0.82
C LEU A 62 2.02 -0.43 1.62
N TYR A 63 2.74 0.53 1.04
CA TYR A 63 3.05 1.80 1.69
C TYR A 63 1.79 2.63 1.93
N ALA A 64 0.88 2.70 0.97
CA ALA A 64 -0.41 3.36 1.15
C ALA A 64 -1.21 2.74 2.31
N LEU A 65 -1.20 1.42 2.43
CA LEU A 65 -1.81 0.70 3.53
C LEU A 65 -1.19 1.08 4.88
N MET A 66 0.13 1.15 4.95
CA MET A 66 0.86 1.50 6.17
C MET A 66 0.66 2.96 6.57
N ASP A 67 0.39 3.85 5.61
CA ASP A 67 0.11 5.26 5.87
C ASP A 67 -1.26 5.49 6.50
N ILE A 68 -2.24 4.64 6.20
CA ILE A 68 -3.62 4.82 6.67
C ILE A 68 -4.01 3.95 7.86
N ALA A 69 -3.28 2.87 8.13
CA ALA A 69 -3.65 1.90 9.16
C ALA A 69 -2.43 1.39 9.94
N THR A 70 -2.65 1.12 11.22
CA THR A 70 -1.65 0.44 12.07
C THR A 70 -1.63 -1.07 11.80
N ASP A 71 -0.54 -1.73 12.17
CA ASP A 71 -0.42 -3.18 12.05
C ASP A 71 -1.54 -3.92 12.78
N ASN A 72 -1.94 -3.45 13.97
CA ASN A 72 -3.05 -4.02 14.72
C ASN A 72 -4.41 -3.84 14.02
N GLN A 73 -4.65 -2.70 13.40
CA GLN A 73 -5.87 -2.47 12.63
C GLN A 73 -5.94 -3.39 11.40
N ILE A 74 -4.84 -3.54 10.69
CA ILE A 74 -4.75 -4.42 9.52
C ILE A 74 -4.99 -5.87 9.93
N HIS A 75 -4.30 -6.34 10.98
CA HIS A 75 -4.46 -7.69 11.50
C HIS A 75 -5.91 -7.99 11.92
N ARG A 76 -6.52 -7.06 12.65
CA ARG A 76 -7.91 -7.18 13.10
C ARG A 76 -8.92 -7.29 11.95
N LEU A 77 -8.68 -6.52 10.87
CA LEU A 77 -9.61 -6.46 9.73
C LEU A 77 -9.40 -7.58 8.72
N THR A 78 -8.19 -8.11 8.60
CA THR A 78 -7.81 -9.06 7.53
C THR A 78 -7.35 -10.42 8.05
N GLY A 79 -6.97 -10.51 9.32
CA GLY A 79 -6.40 -11.72 9.92
C GLY A 79 -4.94 -12.01 9.52
N ILE A 80 -4.32 -11.16 8.69
CA ILE A 80 -2.93 -11.40 8.24
C ILE A 80 -1.90 -10.97 9.28
N ASP A 81 -0.75 -11.66 9.29
CA ASP A 81 0.47 -11.18 9.95
C ASP A 81 1.12 -10.11 9.07
N VAL A 82 1.07 -8.85 9.50
CA VAL A 82 1.51 -7.70 8.70
C VAL A 82 3.00 -7.72 8.45
N SER A 83 3.81 -8.11 9.45
CA SER A 83 5.26 -8.21 9.30
C SER A 83 5.64 -9.25 8.25
N LYS A 84 5.02 -10.41 8.29
CA LYS A 84 5.20 -11.47 7.30
C LYS A 84 4.75 -11.04 5.91
N PHE A 85 3.59 -10.41 5.80
CA PHE A 85 3.06 -9.89 4.54
C PHE A 85 4.01 -8.87 3.91
N ARG A 86 4.46 -7.89 4.70
CA ARG A 86 5.45 -6.88 4.27
C ARG A 86 6.73 -7.53 3.76
N GLN A 87 7.26 -8.49 4.48
CA GLN A 87 8.47 -9.20 4.10
C GLN A 87 8.31 -9.91 2.75
N HIS A 88 7.18 -10.60 2.54
CA HIS A 88 6.91 -11.28 1.27
C HIS A 88 6.82 -10.31 0.09
N VAL A 89 6.10 -9.20 0.24
CA VAL A 89 5.97 -8.18 -0.82
C VAL A 89 7.33 -7.56 -1.16
N MET A 90 8.11 -7.20 -0.15
CA MET A 90 9.45 -6.62 -0.34
C MET A 90 10.43 -7.61 -0.99
N ASN A 91 10.35 -8.89 -0.62
CA ASN A 91 11.18 -9.94 -1.23
C ASN A 91 10.86 -10.12 -2.73
N VAL A 92 9.61 -10.02 -3.12
CA VAL A 92 9.22 -10.06 -4.54
C VAL A 92 9.84 -8.89 -5.30
N GLN A 93 9.76 -7.69 -4.77
CA GLN A 93 10.37 -6.51 -5.38
C GLN A 93 11.90 -6.67 -5.53
N ASP A 94 12.58 -7.11 -4.49
CA ASP A 94 14.04 -7.32 -4.51
C ASP A 94 14.44 -8.36 -5.55
N MET A 95 13.74 -9.48 -5.60
CA MET A 95 14.01 -10.54 -6.56
C MET A 95 13.81 -10.08 -8.00
N VAL A 96 12.71 -9.40 -8.27
CA VAL A 96 12.37 -8.89 -9.61
C VAL A 96 13.36 -7.80 -10.03
N THR A 97 13.70 -6.88 -9.14
CA THR A 97 14.66 -5.80 -9.40
C THR A 97 16.03 -6.37 -9.75
N ARG A 98 16.53 -7.36 -9.00
CA ARG A 98 17.80 -8.04 -9.33
C ARG A 98 17.78 -8.66 -10.71
N ARG A 99 16.73 -9.42 -11.04
CA ARG A 99 16.58 -10.04 -12.37
C ARG A 99 16.60 -9.01 -13.49
N THR A 100 15.93 -7.88 -13.28
CA THR A 100 15.85 -6.80 -14.27
C THR A 100 17.20 -6.14 -14.47
N LEU A 101 17.92 -5.80 -13.39
CA LEU A 101 19.25 -5.19 -13.46
C LEU A 101 20.31 -6.12 -14.05
N GLU A 102 20.19 -7.43 -13.81
CA GLU A 102 21.07 -8.42 -14.46
C GLU A 102 20.91 -8.43 -15.99
N LYS A 103 19.69 -8.26 -16.48
CA LYS A 103 19.36 -8.26 -17.92
C LYS A 103 19.55 -6.90 -18.58
N VAL A 104 19.32 -5.81 -17.85
CA VAL A 104 19.37 -4.43 -18.34
C VAL A 104 20.06 -3.56 -17.28
N PRO A 105 21.41 -3.60 -17.21
CA PRO A 105 22.17 -2.86 -16.18
C PRO A 105 21.93 -1.35 -16.21
N ASP A 106 21.69 -0.77 -17.39
CA ASP A 106 21.47 0.66 -17.58
C ASP A 106 20.04 1.13 -17.18
N PHE A 107 19.23 0.25 -16.63
CA PHE A 107 17.90 0.57 -16.16
C PHE A 107 17.90 1.43 -14.89
N ALA A 108 18.98 1.45 -14.15
CA ALA A 108 19.21 2.36 -13.03
C ALA A 108 19.58 3.74 -13.55
N GLY A 109 18.65 4.70 -13.44
CA GLY A 109 18.87 6.08 -13.87
C GLY A 109 19.45 6.98 -12.79
N ASP A 110 19.84 8.17 -13.21
CA ASP A 110 20.30 9.22 -12.30
C ASP A 110 19.16 9.75 -11.43
N VAL A 111 19.49 10.22 -10.24
CA VAL A 111 18.54 10.82 -9.30
C VAL A 111 18.20 12.24 -9.76
N ASP A 112 16.90 12.54 -9.87
CA ASP A 112 16.43 13.90 -10.04
C ASP A 112 16.69 14.71 -8.76
N MET A 113 17.58 15.68 -8.86
CA MET A 113 18.02 16.47 -7.70
C MET A 113 16.90 17.34 -7.11
N TYR A 114 15.98 17.80 -7.94
CA TYR A 114 14.82 18.58 -7.47
C TYR A 114 13.87 17.70 -6.64
N LEU A 115 13.54 16.51 -7.12
CA LEU A 115 12.71 15.56 -6.40
C LEU A 115 13.41 15.05 -5.13
N ALA A 116 14.72 14.85 -5.16
CA ALA A 116 15.50 14.46 -3.99
C ALA A 116 15.43 15.52 -2.87
N GLN A 117 15.46 16.81 -3.21
CA GLN A 117 15.30 17.89 -2.24
C GLN A 117 13.92 17.86 -1.56
N ILE A 118 12.87 17.58 -2.33
CA ILE A 118 11.50 17.50 -1.80
C ILE A 118 11.31 16.24 -0.96
N GLY A 119 11.79 15.11 -1.42
CA GLY A 119 11.63 13.81 -0.79
C GLY A 119 12.55 13.54 0.40
N GLY A 120 13.51 14.45 0.69
CA GLY A 120 14.50 14.25 1.74
C GLY A 120 15.50 13.13 1.43
N GLY A 121 15.66 12.79 0.16
CA GLY A 121 16.61 11.76 -0.28
C GLY A 121 18.05 12.17 -0.01
N THR A 122 18.80 11.33 0.70
CA THR A 122 20.24 11.48 0.84
C THR A 122 20.92 11.14 -0.47
N THR A 123 21.57 12.12 -1.08
CA THR A 123 22.57 11.88 -2.12
C THR A 123 23.69 11.06 -1.53
N LYS A 124 23.82 9.82 -1.94
CA LYS A 124 25.05 9.04 -1.80
C LYS A 124 25.93 9.26 -3.00
#